data_78a3a1add78d89d5d2bfb7175952fa84
#
_entry.id   78a3a1add78d89d5d2bfb7175952fa84
#
_cell.length_a   1.000
_cell.length_b   1.000
_cell.length_c   1.000
_cell.angle_alpha   90.00
_cell.angle_beta   90.00
_cell.angle_gamma   90.00
#
_symmetry.space_group_name_H-M   'P 1'
#
loop_
_entity.id
_entity.type
_entity.pdbx_description
1 polymer ?
#
loop_
_entity_poly.entity_id
_entity_poly.type
_entity_poly.pdbx_seq_one_letter_code
_entity_poly.pdbx_strand_id
1 'polypeptide(L)'
;MFFADLTKSVAVLLREAYTRIKHNKKGRMAMEKLEKISILQDVVKIKSVNGNEEEVAIYLQNLLKKYEIPSELVSYAPNRSSLVAYLGENREKVLGFSGHMDVVSEGDESQWTFPPFAAHIEGNKLYGRGATDMKSGLVAMVLAMIELKEKEVPLKGAVKFLGTVGEEVGELGAGQLTEKGYADDLSALVIGEPTNYNLMYAHMGSIN
;
A
#
# COMPACT_ATOMS: atom_id res chain seq x y z
N MET A 1 -1.08 23.05 -18.55
CA MET A 1 0.36 23.21 -18.32
C MET A 1 0.68 23.51 -16.86
N PHE A 2 0.26 22.63 -15.92
CA PHE A 2 0.48 22.81 -14.47
C PHE A 2 0.73 21.50 -13.71
N PHE A 3 1.09 20.42 -14.39
CA PHE A 3 1.23 19.09 -13.76
C PHE A 3 2.68 18.71 -13.35
N ALA A 4 3.68 19.47 -13.78
CA ALA A 4 5.08 19.23 -13.39
C ALA A 4 5.38 19.62 -11.94
N ASP A 5 4.53 20.44 -11.30
CA ASP A 5 4.77 20.98 -9.95
C ASP A 5 4.21 20.09 -8.82
N LEU A 6 3.19 19.27 -9.08
CA LEU A 6 2.60 18.41 -8.04
C LEU A 6 3.51 17.21 -7.68
N THR A 7 4.20 16.62 -8.65
CA THR A 7 5.20 15.57 -8.40
C THR A 7 6.43 16.13 -7.68
N LYS A 8 6.85 17.34 -8.01
CA LYS A 8 7.86 18.07 -7.25
C LYS A 8 7.34 18.46 -5.87
N SER A 9 6.07 18.83 -5.74
CA SER A 9 5.47 19.24 -4.46
C SER A 9 5.33 18.07 -3.50
N VAL A 10 4.91 16.87 -3.93
CA VAL A 10 4.86 15.69 -3.07
C VAL A 10 6.27 15.22 -2.70
N ALA A 11 7.21 15.17 -3.65
CA ALA A 11 8.60 14.82 -3.37
C ALA A 11 9.31 15.88 -2.52
N VAL A 12 9.00 17.17 -2.70
CA VAL A 12 9.53 18.28 -1.88
C VAL A 12 8.89 18.27 -0.50
N LEU A 13 7.59 18.05 -0.36
CA LEU A 13 6.93 17.92 0.93
C LEU A 13 7.43 16.70 1.72
N LEU A 14 7.64 15.57 1.05
CA LEU A 14 8.27 14.40 1.66
C LEU A 14 9.74 14.66 2.02
N ARG A 15 10.48 15.40 1.19
CA ARG A 15 11.88 15.78 1.44
C ARG A 15 12.02 16.84 2.53
N GLU A 16 11.12 17.81 2.60
CA GLU A 16 11.08 18.82 3.67
C GLU A 16 10.61 18.20 5.00
N ALA A 17 9.62 17.32 4.97
CA ALA A 17 9.26 16.49 6.11
C ALA A 17 10.47 15.66 6.55
N TYR A 18 11.16 15.00 5.65
CA TYR A 18 12.38 14.23 5.92
C TYR A 18 13.51 15.11 6.51
N THR A 19 13.69 16.34 6.03
CA THR A 19 14.73 17.26 6.53
C THR A 19 14.39 17.79 7.92
N ARG A 20 13.11 18.09 8.22
CA ARG A 20 12.64 18.52 9.57
C ARG A 20 12.74 17.39 10.59
N ILE A 21 12.55 16.14 10.17
CA ILE A 21 12.58 14.94 11.02
C ILE A 21 14.01 14.60 11.48
N LYS A 22 15.05 14.95 10.72
CA LYS A 22 16.45 14.74 11.14
C LYS A 22 16.84 15.43 12.45
N HIS A 23 16.02 16.33 12.97
CA HIS A 23 16.32 17.16 14.15
C HIS A 23 15.52 16.76 15.39
N ASN A 24 14.63 15.77 15.34
CA ASN A 24 13.86 15.35 16.52
C ASN A 24 14.44 14.06 17.10
N LYS A 25 15.37 14.20 18.03
CA LYS A 25 15.98 13.10 18.78
C LYS A 25 15.07 12.66 19.92
N LYS A 26 14.22 11.66 19.71
CA LYS A 26 13.78 10.73 20.75
C LYS A 26 13.94 9.30 20.24
N GLY A 27 14.83 8.61 20.81
CA GLY A 27 15.34 7.24 20.82
C GLY A 27 14.60 6.06 20.20
N ARG A 28 13.73 6.21 19.19
CA ARG A 28 13.26 5.12 18.35
C ARG A 28 14.03 5.17 17.03
N MET A 29 14.81 4.12 16.73
CA MET A 29 15.46 4.02 15.41
C MET A 29 14.40 3.83 14.35
N ALA A 30 14.44 4.68 13.29
CA ALA A 30 13.60 4.48 12.11
C ALA A 30 13.85 3.08 11.51
N MET A 31 12.80 2.46 10.97
CA MET A 31 12.88 1.15 10.33
C MET A 31 14.01 1.12 9.28
N GLU A 32 14.91 0.15 9.43
CA GLU A 32 16.09 0.03 8.56
C GLU A 32 15.70 -0.39 7.13
N LYS A 33 16.52 -0.02 6.15
CA LYS A 33 16.27 -0.34 4.73
C LYS A 33 16.07 -1.84 4.50
N LEU A 34 16.86 -2.69 5.16
CA LEU A 34 16.78 -4.14 5.01
C LEU A 34 15.46 -4.70 5.56
N GLU A 35 14.95 -4.14 6.66
CA GLU A 35 13.66 -4.52 7.22
C GLU A 35 12.51 -4.17 6.26
N LYS A 36 12.53 -3.00 5.64
CA LYS A 36 11.54 -2.60 4.63
C LYS A 36 11.53 -3.54 3.41
N ILE A 37 12.72 -3.95 2.96
CA ILE A 37 12.86 -4.93 1.87
C ILE A 37 12.33 -6.29 2.30
N SER A 38 12.63 -6.74 3.52
CA SER A 38 12.11 -8.00 4.06
C SER A 38 10.59 -8.03 4.13
N ILE A 39 9.97 -6.92 4.56
CA ILE A 39 8.50 -6.80 4.58
C ILE A 39 7.92 -6.97 3.17
N LEU A 40 8.52 -6.33 2.16
CA LEU A 40 8.07 -6.50 0.78
C LEU A 40 8.26 -7.94 0.31
N GLN A 41 9.40 -8.58 0.62
CA GLN A 41 9.63 -9.99 0.29
C GLN A 41 8.58 -10.89 0.93
N ASP A 42 8.25 -10.67 2.20
CA ASP A 42 7.26 -11.49 2.92
C ASP A 42 5.88 -11.37 2.26
N VAL A 43 5.45 -10.15 1.91
CA VAL A 43 4.17 -9.92 1.23
C VAL A 43 4.16 -10.55 -0.17
N VAL A 44 5.27 -10.48 -0.92
CA VAL A 44 5.35 -11.11 -2.26
C VAL A 44 5.33 -12.63 -2.19
N LYS A 45 5.89 -13.23 -1.13
CA LYS A 45 5.85 -14.69 -0.90
C LYS A 45 4.45 -15.23 -0.63
N ILE A 46 3.55 -14.41 -0.09
CA ILE A 46 2.16 -14.83 0.13
C ILE A 46 1.48 -15.01 -1.23
N LYS A 47 1.03 -16.22 -1.53
CA LYS A 47 0.33 -16.56 -2.77
C LYS A 47 -1.12 -16.10 -2.71
N SER A 48 -1.34 -14.80 -2.88
CA SER A 48 -2.68 -14.18 -2.89
C SER A 48 -3.28 -14.15 -4.31
N VAL A 49 -3.20 -15.28 -5.02
CA VAL A 49 -3.88 -15.43 -6.31
C VAL A 49 -5.38 -15.38 -6.05
N ASN A 50 -6.09 -14.58 -6.82
CA ASN A 50 -7.52 -14.27 -6.72
C ASN A 50 -8.32 -15.22 -5.81
N GLY A 51 -8.78 -14.71 -4.65
CA GLY A 51 -9.56 -15.48 -3.67
C GLY A 51 -8.84 -15.81 -2.36
N ASN A 52 -7.58 -15.44 -2.16
CA ASN A 52 -6.77 -15.74 -0.97
C ASN A 52 -6.05 -14.49 -0.43
N GLU A 53 -6.69 -13.34 -0.44
CA GLU A 53 -6.08 -12.06 -0.05
C GLU A 53 -5.94 -11.89 1.46
N GLU A 54 -6.73 -12.63 2.26
CA GLU A 54 -6.82 -12.44 3.71
C GLU A 54 -5.48 -12.66 4.42
N GLU A 55 -4.62 -13.54 3.90
CA GLU A 55 -3.29 -13.75 4.47
C GLU A 55 -2.41 -12.49 4.36
N VAL A 56 -2.50 -11.77 3.24
CA VAL A 56 -1.83 -10.46 3.06
C VAL A 56 -2.42 -9.44 4.03
N ALA A 57 -3.74 -9.37 4.13
CA ALA A 57 -4.44 -8.45 5.03
C ALA A 57 -4.03 -8.68 6.49
N ILE A 58 -3.98 -9.94 6.95
CA ILE A 58 -3.57 -10.32 8.31
C ILE A 58 -2.09 -9.96 8.55
N TYR A 59 -1.20 -10.23 7.57
CA TYR A 59 0.22 -9.87 7.68
C TYR A 59 0.37 -8.36 7.89
N LEU A 60 -0.27 -7.55 7.05
CA LEU A 60 -0.20 -6.10 7.14
C LEU A 60 -0.87 -5.55 8.40
N GLN A 61 -2.00 -6.14 8.83
CA GLN A 61 -2.66 -5.79 10.09
C GLN A 61 -1.74 -6.03 11.29
N ASN A 62 -1.07 -7.18 11.34
CA ASN A 62 -0.12 -7.50 12.40
C ASN A 62 1.09 -6.57 12.38
N LEU A 63 1.55 -6.18 11.20
CA LEU A 63 2.62 -5.19 11.05
C LEU A 63 2.16 -3.82 11.60
N LEU A 64 1.01 -3.31 11.18
CA LEU A 64 0.45 -2.04 11.66
C LEU A 64 0.24 -2.04 13.18
N LYS A 65 -0.23 -3.16 13.75
CA LYS A 65 -0.42 -3.33 15.19
C LYS A 65 0.87 -3.15 15.99
N LYS A 66 2.03 -3.60 15.47
CA LYS A 66 3.34 -3.39 16.13
C LYS A 66 3.68 -1.91 16.30
N TYR A 67 3.14 -1.07 15.43
CA TYR A 67 3.33 0.38 15.42
C TYR A 67 2.14 1.15 15.98
N GLU A 68 1.22 0.45 16.66
CA GLU A 68 0.02 1.05 17.28
C GLU A 68 -0.82 1.86 16.28
N ILE A 69 -0.92 1.39 15.03
CA ILE A 69 -1.80 1.94 14.01
C ILE A 69 -3.09 1.10 13.99
N PRO A 70 -4.24 1.70 14.35
CA PRO A 70 -5.53 1.00 14.36
C PRO A 70 -5.88 0.50 12.96
N SER A 71 -6.37 -0.72 12.88
CA SER A 71 -6.80 -1.32 11.61
C SER A 71 -7.86 -2.39 11.84
N GLU A 72 -8.69 -2.61 10.83
CA GLU A 72 -9.74 -3.61 10.82
C GLU A 72 -9.77 -4.39 9.52
N LEU A 73 -10.20 -5.64 9.60
CA LEU A 73 -10.49 -6.48 8.45
C LEU A 73 -11.97 -6.35 8.07
N VAL A 74 -12.24 -6.10 6.79
CA VAL A 74 -13.59 -6.03 6.23
C VAL A 74 -13.79 -7.24 5.35
N SER A 75 -14.46 -8.27 5.89
CA SER A 75 -14.68 -9.53 5.17
C SER A 75 -15.53 -9.33 3.92
N TYR A 76 -15.07 -9.85 2.81
CA TYR A 76 -15.80 -9.93 1.54
C TYR A 76 -16.38 -11.34 1.33
N ALA A 77 -15.58 -12.37 1.53
CA ALA A 77 -15.91 -13.77 1.40
C ALA A 77 -14.93 -14.62 2.24
N PRO A 78 -15.09 -15.93 2.36
CA PRO A 78 -14.09 -16.79 2.99
C PRO A 78 -12.69 -16.58 2.38
N ASN A 79 -11.68 -16.39 3.22
CA ASN A 79 -10.28 -16.08 2.85
C ASN A 79 -10.07 -14.77 2.08
N ARG A 80 -11.08 -13.89 2.05
CA ARG A 80 -11.05 -12.63 1.30
C ARG A 80 -11.51 -11.50 2.20
N SER A 81 -10.57 -10.79 2.80
CA SER A 81 -10.85 -9.62 3.63
C SER A 81 -10.04 -8.42 3.15
N SER A 82 -10.71 -7.30 2.93
CA SER A 82 -10.05 -6.00 2.76
C SER A 82 -9.50 -5.53 4.09
N LEU A 83 -8.44 -4.70 4.06
CA LEU A 83 -7.82 -4.11 5.25
C LEU A 83 -8.03 -2.61 5.24
N VAL A 84 -8.57 -2.06 6.32
CA VAL A 84 -8.71 -0.61 6.53
C VAL A 84 -7.87 -0.21 7.73
N ALA A 85 -7.03 0.81 7.58
CA ALA A 85 -6.23 1.34 8.69
C ALA A 85 -6.28 2.86 8.74
N TYR A 86 -6.03 3.41 9.93
CA TYR A 86 -6.17 4.84 10.19
C TYR A 86 -4.96 5.38 10.94
N LEU A 87 -4.48 6.57 10.53
CA LEU A 87 -3.47 7.33 11.24
C LEU A 87 -3.87 8.81 11.32
N GLY A 88 -3.87 9.36 12.52
CA GLY A 88 -4.32 10.72 12.82
C GLY A 88 -5.75 10.79 13.32
N GLU A 89 -6.05 11.82 14.10
CA GLU A 89 -7.36 12.00 14.78
C GLU A 89 -8.30 12.96 14.05
N ASN A 90 -7.72 13.96 13.35
CA ASN A 90 -8.51 14.94 12.61
C ASN A 90 -9.05 14.36 11.31
N ARG A 91 -10.38 14.18 11.24
CA ARG A 91 -11.09 13.60 10.10
C ARG A 91 -11.66 14.62 9.13
N GLU A 92 -11.42 15.93 9.33
CA GLU A 92 -11.86 16.97 8.38
C GLU A 92 -11.16 16.89 7.03
N LYS A 93 -9.92 16.36 7.03
CA LYS A 93 -9.13 16.14 5.82
C LYS A 93 -8.51 14.75 5.89
N VAL A 94 -8.95 13.85 5.03
CA VAL A 94 -8.45 12.48 4.98
C VAL A 94 -7.79 12.22 3.64
N LEU A 95 -6.50 11.87 3.68
CA LEU A 95 -5.78 11.35 2.53
C LEU A 95 -5.93 9.83 2.50
N GLY A 96 -6.60 9.31 1.48
CA GLY A 96 -6.68 7.88 1.22
C GLY A 96 -5.42 7.37 0.51
N PHE A 97 -4.96 6.19 0.93
CA PHE A 97 -4.04 5.32 0.21
C PHE A 97 -4.79 4.05 -0.14
N SER A 98 -4.79 3.66 -1.41
CA SER A 98 -5.45 2.41 -1.85
C SER A 98 -4.51 1.55 -2.68
N GLY A 99 -4.66 0.23 -2.51
CA GLY A 99 -3.98 -0.76 -3.32
C GLY A 99 -4.55 -2.15 -3.12
N HIS A 100 -4.50 -2.97 -4.18
CA HIS A 100 -5.02 -4.32 -4.11
C HIS A 100 -4.00 -5.32 -3.56
N MET A 101 -4.53 -6.37 -2.93
CA MET A 101 -3.75 -7.43 -2.29
C MET A 101 -3.69 -8.71 -3.11
N ASP A 102 -4.61 -8.87 -4.05
CA ASP A 102 -4.63 -10.00 -4.97
C ASP A 102 -3.58 -9.86 -6.07
N VAL A 103 -3.33 -10.96 -6.73
CA VAL A 103 -2.49 -11.05 -7.92
C VAL A 103 -3.13 -12.03 -8.90
N VAL A 104 -2.89 -11.84 -10.19
CA VAL A 104 -3.25 -12.83 -11.21
C VAL A 104 -2.44 -14.09 -11.05
N SER A 105 -2.89 -15.19 -11.69
CA SER A 105 -2.13 -16.45 -11.72
C SER A 105 -0.72 -16.23 -12.23
N GLU A 106 0.22 -17.01 -11.70
CA GLU A 106 1.60 -17.11 -12.17
C GLU A 106 1.71 -17.70 -13.58
N GLY A 107 0.67 -18.40 -14.05
CA GLY A 107 0.70 -19.12 -15.30
C GLY A 107 1.65 -20.31 -15.29
N ASP A 108 2.36 -20.54 -16.39
CA ASP A 108 3.35 -21.61 -16.52
C ASP A 108 4.65 -21.23 -15.79
N GLU A 109 4.91 -21.86 -14.63
CA GLU A 109 6.08 -21.60 -13.81
C GLU A 109 7.41 -21.89 -14.54
N SER A 110 7.42 -22.72 -15.57
CA SER A 110 8.63 -23.00 -16.36
C SER A 110 9.13 -21.79 -17.16
N GLN A 111 8.29 -20.79 -17.35
CA GLN A 111 8.62 -19.54 -18.04
C GLN A 111 9.27 -18.50 -17.12
N TRP A 112 9.35 -18.77 -15.81
CA TRP A 112 9.92 -17.84 -14.84
C TRP A 112 11.41 -18.11 -14.64
N THR A 113 12.23 -17.05 -14.63
CA THR A 113 13.67 -17.15 -14.31
C THR A 113 13.87 -17.56 -12.83
N PHE A 114 13.00 -17.08 -11.93
CA PHE A 114 12.97 -17.46 -10.51
C PHE A 114 11.55 -17.88 -10.15
N PRO A 115 11.35 -18.78 -9.18
CA PRO A 115 10.00 -19.17 -8.78
C PRO A 115 9.13 -17.94 -8.45
N PRO A 116 7.88 -17.88 -8.95
CA PRO A 116 7.06 -16.66 -8.93
C PRO A 116 6.77 -16.10 -7.53
N PHE A 117 6.76 -16.93 -6.50
CA PHE A 117 6.54 -16.53 -5.12
C PHE A 117 7.79 -16.65 -4.24
N ALA A 118 9.00 -16.72 -4.82
CA ALA A 118 10.24 -16.76 -4.06
C ALA A 118 10.66 -15.38 -3.53
N ALA A 119 10.13 -14.30 -4.09
CA ALA A 119 10.59 -12.93 -3.81
C ALA A 119 12.11 -12.80 -3.91
N HIS A 120 12.67 -13.36 -4.98
CA HIS A 120 14.11 -13.40 -5.22
C HIS A 120 14.68 -12.01 -5.40
N ILE A 121 15.84 -11.75 -4.80
CA ILE A 121 16.56 -10.49 -4.98
C ILE A 121 17.86 -10.75 -5.74
N GLU A 122 18.06 -10.01 -6.81
CA GLU A 122 19.30 -9.95 -7.56
C GLU A 122 19.72 -8.49 -7.79
N GLY A 123 20.86 -8.10 -7.25
CA GLY A 123 21.31 -6.72 -7.26
C GLY A 123 20.34 -5.80 -6.50
N ASN A 124 19.68 -4.89 -7.22
CA ASN A 124 18.70 -3.96 -6.67
C ASN A 124 17.27 -4.23 -7.15
N LYS A 125 17.01 -5.42 -7.68
CA LYS A 125 15.70 -5.82 -8.19
C LYS A 125 15.12 -6.96 -7.35
N LEU A 126 13.82 -6.89 -7.09
CA LEU A 126 13.04 -7.96 -6.49
C LEU A 126 12.14 -8.58 -7.57
N TYR A 127 12.22 -9.89 -7.70
CA TYR A 127 11.49 -10.68 -8.69
C TYR A 127 10.38 -11.49 -8.01
N GLY A 128 9.19 -11.45 -8.57
CA GLY A 128 8.06 -12.25 -8.10
C GLY A 128 6.73 -11.79 -8.66
N ARG A 129 5.73 -12.68 -8.66
CA ARG A 129 4.35 -12.34 -9.03
C ARG A 129 3.82 -11.31 -8.03
N GLY A 130 3.24 -10.22 -8.56
CA GLY A 130 2.75 -9.12 -7.73
C GLY A 130 3.83 -8.18 -7.18
N ALA A 131 5.13 -8.43 -7.45
CA ALA A 131 6.19 -7.53 -6.99
C ALA A 131 6.03 -6.11 -7.55
N THR A 132 5.60 -5.96 -8.79
CA THR A 132 5.34 -4.67 -9.44
C THR A 132 3.86 -4.31 -9.31
N ASP A 133 2.97 -5.22 -9.65
CA ASP A 133 1.53 -5.06 -9.68
C ASP A 133 0.88 -5.93 -8.58
N MET A 134 0.45 -5.31 -7.42
CA MET A 134 0.91 -3.98 -7.00
C MET A 134 1.46 -3.99 -5.57
N LYS A 135 1.96 -5.16 -5.09
CA LYS A 135 2.41 -5.34 -3.70
C LYS A 135 3.53 -4.36 -3.29
N SER A 136 4.36 -3.87 -4.25
CA SER A 136 5.36 -2.84 -3.94
C SER A 136 4.71 -1.52 -3.56
N GLY A 137 3.72 -1.06 -4.31
CA GLY A 137 2.95 0.15 -4.00
C GLY A 137 2.16 -0.01 -2.71
N LEU A 138 1.49 -1.15 -2.54
CA LEU A 138 0.75 -1.50 -1.32
C LEU A 138 1.64 -1.40 -0.07
N VAL A 139 2.79 -2.07 -0.07
CA VAL A 139 3.75 -2.06 1.04
C VAL A 139 4.34 -0.67 1.25
N ALA A 140 4.66 0.06 0.18
CA ALA A 140 5.22 1.41 0.29
C ALA A 140 4.27 2.37 1.02
N MET A 141 2.96 2.29 0.78
CA MET A 141 1.95 3.10 1.47
C MET A 141 1.83 2.74 2.96
N VAL A 142 1.84 1.44 3.29
CA VAL A 142 1.85 0.98 4.69
C VAL A 142 3.12 1.45 5.42
N LEU A 143 4.28 1.32 4.79
CA LEU A 143 5.55 1.79 5.35
C LEU A 143 5.56 3.31 5.54
N ALA A 144 4.96 4.07 4.63
CA ALA A 144 4.82 5.51 4.79
C ALA A 144 3.99 5.88 6.04
N MET A 145 2.88 5.18 6.29
CA MET A 145 2.09 5.38 7.52
C MET A 145 2.90 5.05 8.78
N ILE A 146 3.64 3.94 8.76
CA ILE A 146 4.51 3.53 9.87
C ILE A 146 5.58 4.60 10.12
N GLU A 147 6.24 5.10 9.07
CA GLU A 147 7.24 6.16 9.23
C GLU A 147 6.66 7.46 9.79
N LEU A 148 5.46 7.86 9.36
CA LEU A 148 4.77 9.03 9.91
C LEU A 148 4.50 8.85 11.42
N LYS A 149 4.06 7.65 11.82
CA LYS A 149 3.82 7.31 13.23
C LYS A 149 5.10 7.30 14.05
N GLU A 150 6.15 6.60 13.59
CA GLU A 150 7.43 6.50 14.31
C GLU A 150 8.12 7.85 14.49
N LYS A 151 8.02 8.69 13.47
CA LYS A 151 8.63 10.03 13.48
C LYS A 151 7.77 11.07 14.18
N GLU A 152 6.62 10.66 14.73
CA GLU A 152 5.66 11.54 15.42
C GLU A 152 5.34 12.81 14.59
N VAL A 153 5.17 12.63 13.26
CA VAL A 153 4.90 13.75 12.35
C VAL A 153 3.53 14.35 12.71
N PRO A 154 3.46 15.66 13.02
CA PRO A 154 2.18 16.28 13.31
C PRO A 154 1.33 16.34 12.05
N LEU A 155 0.27 15.52 12.03
CA LEU A 155 -0.67 15.48 10.91
C LEU A 155 -1.72 16.59 11.05
N LYS A 156 -1.94 17.33 9.96
CA LYS A 156 -3.02 18.33 9.88
C LYS A 156 -4.38 17.72 9.55
N GLY A 157 -4.41 16.46 9.22
CA GLY A 157 -5.57 15.64 8.86
C GLY A 157 -5.33 14.21 9.29
N ALA A 158 -5.95 13.27 8.60
CA ALA A 158 -5.72 11.84 8.79
C ALA A 158 -5.22 11.17 7.49
N VAL A 159 -4.59 10.01 7.63
CA VAL A 159 -4.28 9.10 6.54
C VAL A 159 -5.12 7.84 6.73
N LYS A 160 -5.80 7.40 5.69
CA LYS A 160 -6.58 6.15 5.65
C LYS A 160 -5.97 5.22 4.62
N PHE A 161 -5.70 3.98 4.99
CA PHE A 161 -5.25 2.94 4.08
C PHE A 161 -6.42 1.99 3.78
N LEU A 162 -6.57 1.64 2.51
CA LEU A 162 -7.59 0.76 1.96
C LEU A 162 -6.89 -0.33 1.15
N GLY A 163 -6.56 -1.46 1.79
CA GLY A 163 -6.08 -2.65 1.10
C GLY A 163 -7.26 -3.45 0.59
N THR A 164 -7.41 -3.59 -0.73
CA THR A 164 -8.60 -4.15 -1.35
C THR A 164 -8.40 -5.58 -1.81
N VAL A 165 -9.49 -6.33 -1.92
CA VAL A 165 -9.55 -7.67 -2.50
C VAL A 165 -10.09 -7.60 -3.93
N GLY A 166 -9.61 -8.50 -4.81
CA GLY A 166 -10.22 -8.78 -6.10
C GLY A 166 -10.25 -7.63 -7.09
N GLU A 167 -9.21 -6.83 -7.15
CA GLU A 167 -9.05 -5.81 -8.17
C GLU A 167 -8.99 -6.44 -9.55
N GLU A 168 -8.14 -7.45 -9.72
CA GLU A 168 -7.87 -8.20 -10.94
C GLU A 168 -9.07 -9.00 -11.49
N VAL A 169 -10.16 -9.04 -10.73
CA VAL A 169 -11.40 -9.75 -11.08
C VAL A 169 -12.64 -8.89 -10.91
N GLY A 170 -12.50 -7.58 -11.08
CA GLY A 170 -13.62 -6.63 -11.11
C GLY A 170 -13.73 -5.71 -9.92
N GLU A 171 -12.61 -5.33 -9.29
CA GLU A 171 -12.54 -4.29 -8.25
C GLU A 171 -13.45 -4.55 -7.05
N LEU A 172 -13.65 -5.83 -6.70
CA LEU A 172 -14.68 -6.29 -5.75
C LEU A 172 -14.59 -5.63 -4.38
N GLY A 173 -13.37 -5.51 -3.84
CA GLY A 173 -13.13 -4.89 -2.54
C GLY A 173 -13.31 -3.37 -2.56
N ALA A 174 -12.93 -2.71 -3.65
CA ALA A 174 -13.12 -1.27 -3.80
C ALA A 174 -14.62 -0.94 -3.82
N GLY A 175 -15.42 -1.69 -4.59
CA GLY A 175 -16.88 -1.58 -4.59
C GLY A 175 -17.47 -1.77 -3.20
N GLN A 176 -17.12 -2.88 -2.50
CA GLN A 176 -17.62 -3.16 -1.15
C GLN A 176 -17.28 -2.05 -0.15
N LEU A 177 -16.03 -1.56 -0.15
CA LEU A 177 -15.61 -0.52 0.79
C LEU A 177 -16.34 0.80 0.51
N THR A 178 -16.58 1.12 -0.75
CA THR A 178 -17.36 2.30 -1.15
C THR A 178 -18.82 2.17 -0.69
N GLU A 179 -19.47 1.05 -0.94
CA GLU A 179 -20.84 0.80 -0.50
C GLU A 179 -21.00 0.86 1.02
N LYS A 180 -19.96 0.47 1.77
CA LYS A 180 -19.93 0.55 3.24
C LYS A 180 -19.53 1.94 3.79
N GLY A 181 -19.30 2.94 2.93
CA GLY A 181 -18.98 4.31 3.31
C GLY A 181 -17.53 4.54 3.73
N TYR A 182 -16.61 3.59 3.50
CA TYR A 182 -15.20 3.78 3.85
C TYR A 182 -14.50 4.84 3.01
N ALA A 183 -15.06 5.22 1.87
CA ALA A 183 -14.51 6.25 0.98
C ALA A 183 -15.14 7.65 1.19
N ASP A 184 -16.22 7.77 1.97
CA ASP A 184 -17.05 8.99 2.04
C ASP A 184 -16.33 10.19 2.66
N ASP A 185 -15.40 9.97 3.57
CA ASP A 185 -14.64 11.03 4.25
C ASP A 185 -13.33 11.40 3.52
N LEU A 186 -13.02 10.76 2.40
CA LEU A 186 -11.78 11.01 1.68
C LEU A 186 -11.77 12.39 1.01
N SER A 187 -10.76 13.19 1.30
CA SER A 187 -10.51 14.48 0.62
C SER A 187 -9.68 14.30 -0.65
N ALA A 188 -8.84 13.27 -0.69
CA ALA A 188 -8.03 12.86 -1.83
C ALA A 188 -7.67 11.38 -1.69
N LEU A 189 -7.39 10.73 -2.82
CA LEU A 189 -7.00 9.32 -2.88
C LEU A 189 -5.75 9.16 -3.74
N VAL A 190 -4.78 8.41 -3.24
CA VAL A 190 -3.61 7.94 -3.99
C VAL A 190 -3.74 6.42 -4.13
N ILE A 191 -3.69 5.95 -5.36
CA ILE A 191 -3.67 4.52 -5.69
C ILE A 191 -2.24 4.18 -6.09
N GLY A 192 -1.67 3.15 -5.46
CA GLY A 192 -0.24 2.81 -5.58
C GLY A 192 0.10 1.93 -6.79
N GLU A 193 -0.65 2.01 -7.88
CA GLU A 193 -0.46 1.23 -9.10
C GLU A 193 0.85 1.53 -9.82
N PRO A 194 1.42 0.56 -10.58
CA PRO A 194 2.67 0.73 -11.30
C PRO A 194 2.49 1.60 -12.56
N THR A 195 2.72 2.89 -12.44
CA THR A 195 2.56 3.88 -13.52
C THR A 195 3.89 4.31 -14.14
N ASN A 196 4.96 3.59 -13.90
CA ASN A 196 6.32 3.93 -14.34
C ASN A 196 6.72 5.36 -13.94
N TYR A 197 6.44 5.73 -12.67
CA TYR A 197 6.65 7.06 -12.06
C TYR A 197 5.85 8.21 -12.69
N ASN A 198 4.88 7.92 -13.56
CA ASN A 198 3.96 8.94 -14.07
C ASN A 198 2.78 9.12 -13.12
N LEU A 199 2.35 10.36 -12.94
CA LEU A 199 1.10 10.63 -12.26
C LEU A 199 -0.05 10.44 -13.24
N MET A 200 -0.88 9.42 -13.02
CA MET A 200 -2.08 9.16 -13.78
C MET A 200 -3.28 9.71 -13.00
N TYR A 201 -4.12 10.52 -13.63
CA TYR A 201 -5.29 11.13 -13.00
C TYR A 201 -6.60 10.73 -13.68
N ALA A 202 -6.51 9.96 -14.76
CA ALA A 202 -7.64 9.38 -15.48
C ALA A 202 -7.18 8.18 -16.30
N HIS A 203 -8.09 7.26 -16.58
CA HIS A 203 -7.88 6.13 -17.49
C HIS A 203 -9.13 5.91 -18.35
N MET A 204 -8.96 5.21 -19.46
CA MET A 204 -10.09 4.71 -20.25
C MET A 204 -10.62 3.44 -19.60
N GLY A 205 -11.94 3.31 -19.49
CA GLY A 205 -12.55 2.07 -19.01
C GLY A 205 -12.29 0.91 -19.98
N SER A 206 -12.25 -0.30 -19.45
CA SER A 206 -12.26 -1.54 -20.23
C SER A 206 -13.68 -2.11 -20.25
N ILE A 207 -14.19 -2.49 -21.43
CA ILE A 207 -15.46 -3.20 -21.59
C ILE A 207 -15.08 -4.57 -22.16
N ASN A 208 -15.36 -5.62 -21.40
CA ASN A 208 -15.20 -7.02 -21.80
C ASN A 208 -16.53 -7.61 -22.26
#